data_4629f07726ea3a2e319da8189f2ee566
#
_entry.id   4629f07726ea3a2e319da8189f2ee566
#
_cell.length_a   1.000
_cell.length_b   1.000
_cell.length_c   1.000
_cell.angle_alpha   90.00
_cell.angle_beta   90.00
_cell.angle_gamma   90.00
#
_symmetry.space_group_name_H-M   'P 1'
#
loop_
_entity.id
_entity.type
_entity.pdbx_description
1 polymer ?
#
loop_
_entity_poly.entity_id
_entity_poly.type
_entity_poly.pdbx_seq_one_letter_code
_entity_poly.pdbx_strand_id
1 'polypeptide(L)'
;MTEQKIFWGISKDLQAAVRYEPNACRGYVMDISLGCPNLCIYCIFSILEKTVYKFYDTRYKGEIIPLKLDKFLAEEKFPPFVYMCYASDPFGNRQITQSTVAVLDKLLSHDVFVGFVTKGIVDGEVLEVIRKKPNLVGVQVGITNTSDQRNKIVEPGAPSYKKRLENFKRLNEIDNLGFLTVRIDPMLPGIDDTPDNIEKIIHDASSLGAKEAVLGYVILTRDLKEQLKNNELTRASADALTEKTSTISRQELFSVPFAKKVEKLTEFEKICQKYGMKMAVCGCKEEEMKKTSFEWVCHPFNRQRREELAPKTEFHLETAHFG
;
A
#
# COMPACT_ATOMS: atom_id res chain seq x y z
N MET A 1 -23.55 -20.33 0.80
CA MET A 1 -22.44 -19.66 0.07
C MET A 1 -21.29 -19.57 1.05
N THR A 2 -20.26 -20.31 0.80
CA THR A 2 -19.15 -20.50 1.71
C THR A 2 -18.33 -19.21 1.82
N GLU A 3 -18.17 -18.71 3.03
CA GLU A 3 -17.41 -17.52 3.43
C GLU A 3 -15.95 -17.47 2.89
N GLN A 4 -15.51 -18.54 2.26
CA GLN A 4 -14.17 -18.72 1.73
C GLN A 4 -13.82 -17.87 0.50
N LYS A 5 -14.81 -17.40 -0.27
CA LYS A 5 -14.57 -16.68 -1.55
C LYS A 5 -14.27 -15.18 -1.42
N ILE A 6 -14.38 -14.64 -0.21
CA ILE A 6 -14.33 -13.19 0.03
C ILE A 6 -12.94 -12.74 0.48
N PHE A 7 -12.12 -13.65 0.96
CA PHE A 7 -10.81 -13.30 1.53
C PHE A 7 -9.70 -13.46 0.51
N TRP A 8 -9.27 -12.37 -0.02
CA TRP A 8 -8.06 -12.27 -0.84
C TRP A 8 -6.85 -12.79 -0.04
N GLY A 9 -6.65 -14.11 -0.06
CA GLY A 9 -5.47 -14.77 0.46
C GLY A 9 -5.40 -14.97 1.97
N ILE A 10 -6.45 -14.72 2.74
CA ILE A 10 -6.53 -15.20 4.11
C ILE A 10 -7.40 -16.44 4.11
N SER A 11 -6.78 -17.60 4.04
CA SER A 11 -7.50 -18.86 4.21
C SER A 11 -7.99 -19.00 5.65
N LYS A 12 -9.10 -19.72 5.88
CA LYS A 12 -9.57 -20.07 7.24
C LYS A 12 -8.46 -20.68 8.08
N ASP A 13 -7.51 -21.32 7.46
CA ASP A 13 -6.37 -21.97 8.13
C ASP A 13 -5.22 -21.02 8.41
N LEU A 14 -5.30 -19.72 8.05
CA LEU A 14 -4.16 -18.81 8.21
C LEU A 14 -2.81 -19.45 7.81
N GLN A 15 -2.85 -20.50 6.98
CA GLN A 15 -1.66 -21.30 6.68
C GLN A 15 -0.62 -20.52 5.90
N ALA A 16 -1.04 -19.44 5.26
CA ALA A 16 -0.14 -18.53 4.59
C ALA A 16 -0.19 -17.16 5.27
N ALA A 17 0.49 -17.01 6.40
CA ALA A 17 0.80 -15.68 6.93
C ALA A 17 1.42 -14.81 5.82
N VAL A 18 2.25 -15.43 5.00
CA VAL A 18 2.87 -14.84 3.81
C VAL A 18 2.39 -15.58 2.58
N ARG A 19 1.90 -14.87 1.57
CA ARG A 19 1.46 -15.42 0.29
C ARG A 19 2.12 -14.72 -0.87
N TYR A 20 2.32 -15.44 -1.96
CA TYR A 20 2.81 -14.85 -3.21
C TYR A 20 1.65 -14.23 -3.99
N GLU A 21 1.77 -12.93 -4.30
CA GLU A 21 0.83 -12.20 -5.14
C GLU A 21 1.52 -11.82 -6.45
N PRO A 22 1.23 -12.51 -7.55
CA PRO A 22 1.91 -12.27 -8.83
C PRO A 22 1.72 -10.85 -9.36
N ASN A 23 0.64 -10.19 -8.95
CA ASN A 23 0.32 -8.83 -9.37
C ASN A 23 0.84 -7.75 -8.39
N ALA A 24 1.30 -8.12 -7.21
CA ALA A 24 1.83 -7.19 -6.20
C ALA A 24 3.34 -7.01 -6.34
N CYS A 25 3.78 -6.36 -7.42
CA CYS A 25 5.21 -6.12 -7.70
C CYS A 25 6.07 -7.39 -7.61
N ARG A 26 5.51 -8.55 -7.94
CA ARG A 26 6.16 -9.88 -7.85
C ARG A 26 6.72 -10.17 -6.46
N GLY A 27 6.04 -9.72 -5.41
CA GLY A 27 6.45 -9.91 -4.04
C GLY A 27 5.53 -10.84 -3.26
N TYR A 28 5.97 -11.15 -2.08
CA TYR A 28 5.13 -11.79 -1.08
C TYR A 28 4.37 -10.71 -0.33
N VAL A 29 3.11 -10.97 0.01
CA VAL A 29 2.25 -10.07 0.78
C VAL A 29 1.82 -10.74 2.08
N MET A 30 1.61 -9.93 3.10
CA MET A 30 1.21 -10.36 4.41
C MET A 30 0.28 -9.32 5.04
N ASP A 31 -0.90 -9.72 5.48
CA ASP A 31 -1.81 -8.86 6.22
C ASP A 31 -1.81 -9.23 7.71
N ILE A 32 -1.66 -8.23 8.55
CA ILE A 32 -1.63 -8.37 10.02
C ILE A 32 -3.04 -8.39 10.60
N SER A 33 -3.98 -7.71 9.94
CA SER A 33 -5.36 -7.62 10.37
C SER A 33 -6.31 -7.84 9.20
N LEU A 34 -7.51 -8.31 9.51
CA LEU A 34 -8.66 -8.22 8.65
C LEU A 34 -9.30 -6.86 8.86
N GLY A 35 -9.45 -6.10 7.77
CA GLY A 35 -9.96 -4.76 7.84
C GLY A 35 -8.92 -3.70 8.22
N CYS A 36 -9.29 -2.45 7.98
CA CYS A 36 -8.44 -1.30 8.18
C CYS A 36 -9.19 -0.19 8.92
N PRO A 37 -8.68 0.28 10.07
CA PRO A 37 -9.34 1.32 10.85
C PRO A 37 -9.31 2.71 10.20
N ASN A 38 -8.57 2.90 9.10
CA ASN A 38 -8.54 4.17 8.37
C ASN A 38 -9.86 4.48 7.64
N LEU A 39 -10.69 3.48 7.36
CA LEU A 39 -12.05 3.60 6.80
C LEU A 39 -12.14 4.51 5.56
N CYS A 40 -11.13 4.47 4.71
CA CYS A 40 -11.09 5.31 3.50
C CYS A 40 -12.26 4.99 2.58
N ILE A 41 -13.05 6.00 2.19
CA ILE A 41 -14.28 5.79 1.41
C ILE A 41 -14.05 5.25 -0.01
N TYR A 42 -12.86 5.39 -0.53
CA TYR A 42 -12.44 4.88 -1.85
C TYR A 42 -11.81 3.49 -1.79
N CYS A 43 -11.67 2.90 -0.61
CA CYS A 43 -10.90 1.67 -0.46
C CYS A 43 -11.65 0.47 -1.06
N ILE A 44 -11.05 -0.18 -2.05
CA ILE A 44 -11.62 -1.38 -2.67
C ILE A 44 -11.83 -2.51 -1.66
N PHE A 45 -11.02 -2.56 -0.61
CA PHE A 45 -11.15 -3.55 0.48
C PHE A 45 -12.30 -3.21 1.44
N SER A 46 -12.78 -1.96 1.49
CA SER A 46 -13.89 -1.57 2.36
C SER A 46 -15.25 -2.17 1.93
N ILE A 47 -15.41 -2.51 0.66
CA ILE A 47 -16.59 -3.27 0.19
C ILE A 47 -16.57 -4.68 0.76
N LEU A 48 -15.39 -5.31 0.76
CA LEU A 48 -15.19 -6.61 1.37
C LEU A 48 -15.49 -6.57 2.86
N GLU A 49 -15.10 -5.50 3.55
CA GLU A 49 -15.39 -5.28 4.96
C GLU A 49 -16.86 -5.08 5.26
N LYS A 50 -17.61 -4.34 4.43
CA LYS A 50 -19.06 -4.18 4.61
C LYS A 50 -19.80 -5.50 4.53
N THR A 51 -19.33 -6.42 3.70
CA THR A 51 -19.87 -7.77 3.58
C THR A 51 -19.40 -8.68 4.73
N VAL A 52 -18.27 -8.36 5.35
CA VAL A 52 -17.56 -9.18 6.34
C VAL A 52 -17.39 -8.44 7.68
N TYR A 53 -18.10 -7.36 7.91
CA TYR A 53 -18.01 -6.50 9.10
C TYR A 53 -18.15 -7.24 10.44
N LYS A 54 -18.76 -8.42 10.42
CA LYS A 54 -18.80 -9.35 11.56
C LYS A 54 -17.44 -9.96 11.90
N PHE A 55 -16.44 -9.80 11.03
CA PHE A 55 -15.10 -10.38 11.17
C PHE A 55 -14.01 -9.32 11.41
N TYR A 56 -14.39 -8.09 11.69
CA TYR A 56 -13.47 -7.10 12.24
C TYR A 56 -13.02 -7.55 13.63
N ASP A 57 -12.54 -8.77 13.65
CA ASP A 57 -12.09 -9.40 14.86
C ASP A 57 -10.58 -9.28 14.90
N THR A 58 -10.16 -8.27 15.65
CA THR A 58 -8.75 -8.09 16.00
C THR A 58 -8.15 -9.30 16.74
N ARG A 59 -8.92 -10.36 16.97
CA ARG A 59 -8.47 -11.63 17.55
C ARG A 59 -7.57 -12.44 16.60
N TYR A 60 -7.49 -12.10 15.31
CA TYR A 60 -6.42 -12.60 14.45
C TYR A 60 -5.10 -11.91 14.74
N LYS A 61 -4.74 -11.90 15.99
CA LYS A 61 -3.63 -11.17 16.54
C LYS A 61 -2.33 -11.90 16.39
N GLY A 62 -1.29 -11.13 16.59
CA GLY A 62 0.09 -11.46 16.58
C GLY A 62 0.53 -12.76 17.25
N GLU A 63 -0.30 -13.38 18.08
CA GLU A 63 -0.03 -14.70 18.67
C GLU A 63 -0.12 -15.85 17.66
N ILE A 64 -1.04 -15.77 16.69
CA ILE A 64 -1.20 -16.83 15.68
C ILE A 64 -0.28 -16.60 14.48
N ILE A 65 -0.13 -15.36 14.06
CA ILE A 65 0.71 -14.99 12.93
C ILE A 65 2.20 -15.31 13.17
N PRO A 66 2.82 -14.98 14.32
CA PRO A 66 4.20 -15.37 14.61
C PRO A 66 4.45 -16.88 14.56
N LEU A 67 3.57 -17.71 15.11
CA LEU A 67 3.71 -19.17 15.08
C LEU A 67 3.71 -19.73 13.65
N LYS A 68 2.83 -19.19 12.80
CA LYS A 68 2.77 -19.60 11.39
C LYS A 68 3.93 -19.07 10.58
N LEU A 69 4.37 -17.87 10.91
CA LEU A 69 5.56 -17.29 10.34
C LEU A 69 6.79 -18.14 10.67
N ASP A 70 6.93 -18.62 11.91
CA ASP A 70 8.00 -19.53 12.30
C ASP A 70 8.00 -20.79 11.45
N LYS A 71 6.84 -21.41 11.24
CA LYS A 71 6.71 -22.59 10.38
C LYS A 71 7.11 -22.27 8.94
N PHE A 72 6.62 -21.16 8.40
CA PHE A 72 6.95 -20.70 7.04
C PHE A 72 8.46 -20.47 6.88
N LEU A 73 9.08 -19.81 7.85
CA LEU A 73 10.51 -19.53 7.85
C LEU A 73 11.36 -20.82 8.02
N ALA A 74 10.87 -21.78 8.82
CA ALA A 74 11.54 -23.09 8.99
C ALA A 74 11.49 -23.98 7.74
N GLU A 75 10.52 -23.77 6.85
CA GLU A 75 10.39 -24.49 5.58
C GLU A 75 11.32 -23.94 4.48
N GLU A 76 12.28 -23.08 4.81
CA GLU A 76 13.29 -22.47 3.91
C GLU A 76 12.75 -21.70 2.71
N LYS A 77 11.46 -21.43 2.70
CA LYS A 77 10.82 -20.65 1.63
C LYS A 77 10.88 -19.16 1.96
N PHE A 78 12.10 -18.63 2.14
CA PHE A 78 12.29 -17.22 2.42
C PHE A 78 11.86 -16.35 1.24
N PRO A 79 10.84 -15.55 1.39
CA PRO A 79 10.57 -14.52 0.42
C PRO A 79 11.70 -13.49 0.49
N PRO A 80 12.25 -13.08 -0.64
CA PRO A 80 13.29 -12.05 -0.67
C PRO A 80 12.77 -10.69 -0.19
N PHE A 81 11.48 -10.45 -0.34
CA PHE A 81 10.79 -9.23 0.04
C PHE A 81 9.36 -9.55 0.46
N VAL A 82 8.96 -9.08 1.63
CA VAL A 82 7.57 -9.15 2.12
C VAL A 82 6.96 -7.75 2.13
N TYR A 83 5.84 -7.59 1.43
CA TYR A 83 5.01 -6.41 1.53
C TYR A 83 3.97 -6.61 2.63
N MET A 84 4.11 -5.85 3.72
CA MET A 84 3.20 -5.94 4.86
C MET A 84 1.96 -5.07 4.66
N CYS A 85 0.81 -5.60 5.06
CA CYS A 85 -0.48 -4.91 5.08
C CYS A 85 -0.92 -4.42 3.69
N TYR A 86 -1.11 -5.40 2.78
CA TYR A 86 -1.61 -5.14 1.43
C TYR A 86 -3.06 -4.62 1.43
N ALA A 87 -3.90 -5.19 2.29
CA ALA A 87 -5.33 -4.84 2.40
C ALA A 87 -5.69 -4.07 3.68
N SER A 88 -4.71 -3.75 4.51
CA SER A 88 -4.90 -3.09 5.81
C SER A 88 -3.83 -2.02 6.06
N ASP A 89 -3.78 -1.47 7.26
CA ASP A 89 -2.72 -0.55 7.68
C ASP A 89 -1.97 -1.15 8.87
N PRO A 90 -0.63 -1.23 8.85
CA PRO A 90 0.16 -1.86 9.90
C PRO A 90 0.11 -1.12 11.24
N PHE A 91 -0.29 0.15 11.25
CA PHE A 91 -0.28 1.02 12.44
C PHE A 91 -1.62 1.72 12.67
N GLY A 92 -2.70 1.13 12.22
CA GLY A 92 -4.04 1.71 12.31
C GLY A 92 -4.60 1.82 13.72
N ASN A 93 -4.17 0.95 14.65
CA ASN A 93 -4.49 1.03 16.07
C ASN A 93 -3.43 0.30 16.91
N ARG A 94 -3.44 0.50 18.23
CA ARG A 94 -2.44 -0.08 19.15
C ARG A 94 -2.29 -1.59 19.02
N GLN A 95 -3.37 -2.32 18.88
CA GLN A 95 -3.35 -3.77 18.83
C GLN A 95 -2.74 -4.31 17.52
N ILE A 96 -3.11 -3.69 16.39
CA ILE A 96 -2.50 -3.98 15.09
C ILE A 96 -1.02 -3.64 15.15
N THR A 97 -0.65 -2.48 15.72
CA THR A 97 0.75 -2.05 15.89
C THR A 97 1.57 -3.07 16.67
N GLN A 98 1.07 -3.56 17.80
CA GLN A 98 1.76 -4.59 18.60
C GLN A 98 2.00 -5.87 17.80
N SER A 99 0.99 -6.33 17.05
CA SER A 99 1.13 -7.49 16.19
C SER A 99 2.11 -7.24 15.04
N THR A 100 2.11 -6.04 14.46
CA THR A 100 3.06 -5.63 13.41
C THR A 100 4.48 -5.63 13.94
N VAL A 101 4.72 -5.09 15.12
CA VAL A 101 6.04 -5.09 15.79
C VAL A 101 6.58 -6.50 15.94
N ALA A 102 5.77 -7.43 16.48
CA ALA A 102 6.19 -8.81 16.66
C ALA A 102 6.54 -9.51 15.34
N VAL A 103 5.73 -9.30 14.30
CA VAL A 103 5.96 -9.87 12.97
C VAL A 103 7.18 -9.25 12.30
N LEU A 104 7.31 -7.93 12.37
CA LEU A 104 8.44 -7.21 11.79
C LEU A 104 9.77 -7.66 12.43
N ASP A 105 9.82 -7.73 13.75
CA ASP A 105 10.98 -8.22 14.47
C ASP A 105 11.38 -9.63 14.04
N LYS A 106 10.39 -10.50 13.87
CA LYS A 106 10.61 -11.87 13.40
C LYS A 106 11.15 -11.92 11.97
N LEU A 107 10.55 -11.18 11.04
CA LEU A 107 11.03 -11.11 9.65
C LEU A 107 12.47 -10.60 9.58
N LEU A 108 12.76 -9.53 10.31
CA LEU A 108 14.10 -8.94 10.36
C LEU A 108 15.13 -9.87 10.99
N SER A 109 14.75 -10.66 12.00
CA SER A 109 15.65 -11.65 12.61
C SER A 109 16.13 -12.71 11.60
N HIS A 110 15.37 -12.92 10.53
CA HIS A 110 15.68 -13.83 9.42
C HIS A 110 16.18 -13.13 8.15
N ASP A 111 16.63 -11.90 8.24
CA ASP A 111 17.18 -11.11 7.12
C ASP A 111 16.21 -10.88 5.94
N VAL A 112 14.92 -10.90 6.21
CA VAL A 112 13.89 -10.67 5.20
C VAL A 112 13.73 -9.17 4.95
N PHE A 113 13.75 -8.76 3.68
CA PHE A 113 13.39 -7.39 3.32
C PHE A 113 11.90 -7.15 3.51
N VAL A 114 11.56 -6.06 4.18
CA VAL A 114 10.16 -5.71 4.48
C VAL A 114 9.84 -4.32 3.98
N GLY A 115 8.73 -4.20 3.25
CA GLY A 115 8.17 -2.91 2.87
C GLY A 115 6.72 -2.78 3.30
N PHE A 116 6.30 -1.59 3.66
CA PHE A 116 4.90 -1.30 3.95
C PHE A 116 4.49 0.10 3.54
N VAL A 117 3.19 0.26 3.31
CA VAL A 117 2.54 1.56 3.15
C VAL A 117 1.69 1.81 4.39
N THR A 118 1.77 3.01 4.94
CA THR A 118 0.94 3.37 6.08
C THR A 118 0.43 4.81 6.01
N LYS A 119 -0.78 5.00 6.49
CA LYS A 119 -1.32 6.31 6.90
C LYS A 119 -1.24 6.48 8.42
N GLY A 120 -0.95 5.41 9.16
CA GLY A 120 -0.81 5.38 10.61
C GLY A 120 0.43 6.11 11.11
N ILE A 121 0.66 6.03 12.41
CA ILE A 121 1.81 6.67 13.08
C ILE A 121 2.90 5.63 13.32
N VAL A 122 4.10 5.95 12.86
CA VAL A 122 5.30 5.16 13.09
C VAL A 122 6.07 5.79 14.24
N ASP A 123 5.99 5.18 15.42
CA ASP A 123 6.65 5.68 16.64
C ASP A 123 7.02 4.53 17.60
N GLY A 124 7.60 4.88 18.75
CA GLY A 124 7.87 3.97 19.87
C GLY A 124 8.55 2.66 19.44
N GLU A 125 7.95 1.53 19.84
CA GLU A 125 8.47 0.17 19.60
C GLU A 125 8.69 -0.14 18.12
N VAL A 126 7.91 0.46 17.22
CA VAL A 126 8.08 0.28 15.76
C VAL A 126 9.44 0.81 15.32
N LEU A 127 9.80 2.02 15.75
CA LEU A 127 11.12 2.62 15.41
C LEU A 127 12.28 1.82 16.00
N GLU A 128 12.09 1.28 17.23
CA GLU A 128 13.11 0.44 17.87
C GLU A 128 13.36 -0.84 17.08
N VAL A 129 12.32 -1.49 16.61
CA VAL A 129 12.46 -2.69 15.78
C VAL A 129 13.11 -2.36 14.43
N ILE A 130 12.70 -1.26 13.78
CA ILE A 130 13.32 -0.83 12.51
C ILE A 130 14.82 -0.58 12.69
N ARG A 131 15.25 0.07 13.79
CA ARG A 131 16.67 0.34 14.08
C ARG A 131 17.54 -0.90 14.21
N LYS A 132 16.96 -2.08 14.45
CA LYS A 132 17.76 -3.33 14.53
C LYS A 132 18.39 -3.70 13.18
N LYS A 133 17.65 -3.51 12.08
CA LYS A 133 18.10 -3.81 10.70
C LYS A 133 17.46 -2.82 9.70
N PRO A 134 17.81 -1.53 9.78
CA PRO A 134 17.12 -0.48 9.03
C PRO A 134 17.24 -0.64 7.51
N ASN A 135 18.36 -1.16 7.03
CA ASN A 135 18.61 -1.39 5.60
C ASN A 135 17.67 -2.44 4.99
N LEU A 136 17.01 -3.25 5.81
CA LEU A 136 16.02 -4.23 5.37
C LEU A 136 14.59 -3.69 5.37
N VAL A 137 14.37 -2.46 5.87
CA VAL A 137 13.03 -1.89 6.00
C VAL A 137 12.83 -0.72 5.06
N GLY A 138 11.72 -0.76 4.33
CA GLY A 138 11.28 0.33 3.47
C GLY A 138 9.89 0.84 3.85
N VAL A 139 9.77 2.16 3.98
CA VAL A 139 8.53 2.79 4.42
C VAL A 139 7.99 3.74 3.36
N GLN A 140 6.71 3.55 3.02
CA GLN A 140 5.95 4.50 2.22
C GLN A 140 4.88 5.13 3.11
N VAL A 141 4.97 6.44 3.31
CA VAL A 141 3.97 7.19 4.09
C VAL A 141 2.88 7.69 3.15
N GLY A 142 1.65 7.23 3.37
CA GLY A 142 0.49 7.57 2.55
C GLY A 142 -0.05 8.96 2.88
N ILE A 143 0.08 9.90 1.95
CA ILE A 143 -0.48 11.26 2.05
C ILE A 143 -1.07 11.63 0.69
N THR A 144 -2.38 11.76 0.59
CA THR A 144 -3.06 12.07 -0.68
C THR A 144 -3.51 13.53 -0.78
N ASN A 145 -3.71 14.20 0.37
CA ASN A 145 -4.14 15.59 0.40
C ASN A 145 -3.63 16.31 1.65
N THR A 146 -3.39 17.61 1.51
CA THR A 146 -2.92 18.50 2.58
C THR A 146 -4.06 19.01 3.47
N SER A 147 -5.31 18.97 3.00
CA SER A 147 -6.49 19.43 3.71
C SER A 147 -7.00 18.41 4.73
N ASP A 148 -6.90 18.72 6.02
CA ASP A 148 -7.47 17.88 7.06
C ASP A 148 -9.01 17.84 7.02
N GLN A 149 -9.68 18.86 6.48
CA GLN A 149 -11.12 18.84 6.25
C GLN A 149 -11.51 17.78 5.21
N ARG A 150 -10.79 17.73 4.09
CA ARG A 150 -10.96 16.68 3.08
C ARG A 150 -10.63 15.31 3.68
N ASN A 151 -9.54 15.19 4.42
CA ASN A 151 -9.09 13.93 4.99
C ASN A 151 -10.11 13.35 5.98
N LYS A 152 -10.77 14.17 6.79
CA LYS A 152 -11.86 13.71 7.68
C LYS A 152 -13.05 13.10 6.94
N ILE A 153 -13.31 13.51 5.70
CA ILE A 153 -14.40 12.96 4.89
C ILE A 153 -13.95 11.71 4.15
N VAL A 154 -12.77 11.74 3.56
CA VAL A 154 -12.31 10.71 2.61
C VAL A 154 -11.49 9.61 3.29
N GLU A 155 -10.76 9.93 4.35
CA GLU A 155 -9.90 9.03 5.14
C GLU A 155 -10.17 9.19 6.65
N PRO A 156 -11.42 8.99 7.11
CA PRO A 156 -11.88 9.46 8.44
C PRO A 156 -11.12 8.87 9.62
N GLY A 157 -10.57 7.67 9.50
CA GLY A 157 -9.79 7.03 10.55
C GLY A 157 -8.28 7.31 10.48
N ALA A 158 -7.81 7.95 9.41
CA ALA A 158 -6.39 8.23 9.27
C ALA A 158 -5.96 9.49 10.05
N PRO A 159 -4.72 9.54 10.57
CA PRO A 159 -4.18 10.72 11.22
C PRO A 159 -4.14 11.96 10.31
N SER A 160 -4.10 13.15 10.91
CA SER A 160 -4.01 14.43 10.18
C SER A 160 -2.77 14.51 9.30
N TYR A 161 -2.79 15.40 8.31
CA TYR A 161 -1.66 15.68 7.44
C TYR A 161 -0.35 15.90 8.21
N LYS A 162 -0.38 16.80 9.19
CA LYS A 162 0.78 17.12 10.03
C LYS A 162 1.33 15.88 10.75
N LYS A 163 0.47 15.07 11.35
CA LYS A 163 0.90 13.84 12.05
C LYS A 163 1.54 12.82 11.11
N ARG A 164 1.05 12.71 9.87
CA ARG A 164 1.68 11.83 8.87
C ARG A 164 3.04 12.38 8.42
N LEU A 165 3.21 13.69 8.30
CA LEU A 165 4.52 14.30 8.02
C LEU A 165 5.55 14.03 9.12
N GLU A 166 5.13 13.96 10.39
CA GLU A 166 6.02 13.63 11.49
C GLU A 166 6.67 12.24 11.36
N ASN A 167 6.07 11.31 10.62
CA ASN A 167 6.68 10.02 10.32
C ASN A 167 7.98 10.18 9.52
N PHE A 168 8.01 11.09 8.53
CA PHE A 168 9.23 11.35 7.75
C PHE A 168 10.34 11.82 8.64
N LYS A 169 10.08 12.77 9.56
CA LYS A 169 11.07 13.27 10.49
C LYS A 169 11.68 12.14 11.34
N ARG A 170 10.82 11.32 11.97
CA ARG A 170 11.27 10.21 12.83
C ARG A 170 12.04 9.13 12.05
N LEU A 171 11.56 8.79 10.85
CA LEU A 171 12.20 7.78 10.01
C LEU A 171 13.49 8.25 9.39
N ASN A 172 13.62 9.55 9.08
CA ASN A 172 14.85 10.15 8.56
C ASN A 172 15.97 10.24 9.62
N GLU A 173 15.61 10.11 10.91
CA GLU A 173 16.57 10.00 12.01
C GLU A 173 17.19 8.59 12.12
N ILE A 174 16.74 7.64 11.31
CA ILE A 174 17.28 6.27 11.29
C ILE A 174 18.30 6.15 10.17
N ASP A 175 19.57 6.01 10.55
CA ASP A 175 20.63 5.80 9.58
C ASP A 175 20.43 4.52 8.77
N ASN A 176 20.75 4.61 7.48
CA ASN A 176 20.70 3.48 6.56
C ASN A 176 19.31 2.83 6.40
N LEU A 177 18.22 3.56 6.63
CA LEU A 177 16.88 3.08 6.30
C LEU A 177 16.84 2.69 4.81
N GLY A 178 16.29 1.52 4.50
CA GLY A 178 16.29 0.96 3.14
C GLY A 178 15.67 1.90 2.11
N PHE A 179 14.48 2.45 2.40
CA PHE A 179 13.92 3.59 1.67
C PHE A 179 12.84 4.32 2.47
N LEU A 180 12.66 5.60 2.16
CA LEU A 180 11.61 6.45 2.69
C LEU A 180 10.93 7.21 1.54
N THR A 181 9.66 6.92 1.31
CA THR A 181 8.89 7.38 0.15
C THR A 181 7.58 8.03 0.59
N VAL A 182 7.19 9.13 -0.03
CA VAL A 182 5.82 9.63 0.07
C VAL A 182 4.93 8.91 -0.96
N ARG A 183 3.77 8.39 -0.52
CA ARG A 183 2.81 7.75 -1.40
C ARG A 183 1.55 8.60 -1.56
N ILE A 184 1.39 9.17 -2.75
CA ILE A 184 0.22 9.96 -3.16
C ILE A 184 -0.68 9.06 -4.01
N ASP A 185 -1.16 8.00 -3.40
CA ASP A 185 -1.95 6.95 -4.05
C ASP A 185 -2.93 6.32 -3.03
N PRO A 186 -4.23 6.33 -3.34
CA PRO A 186 -4.83 6.82 -4.59
C PRO A 186 -5.19 8.31 -4.55
N MET A 187 -5.01 8.99 -5.68
CA MET A 187 -5.50 10.35 -5.90
C MET A 187 -6.95 10.33 -6.42
N LEU A 188 -7.80 11.17 -5.86
CA LEU A 188 -9.13 11.48 -6.39
C LEU A 188 -9.00 12.62 -7.41
N PRO A 189 -9.39 12.41 -8.69
CA PRO A 189 -9.24 13.43 -9.73
C PRO A 189 -10.05 14.69 -9.41
N GLY A 190 -9.45 15.86 -9.65
CA GLY A 190 -10.04 17.18 -9.35
C GLY A 190 -9.97 17.61 -7.89
N ILE A 191 -9.58 16.71 -6.97
CA ILE A 191 -9.46 17.01 -5.54
C ILE A 191 -7.99 16.89 -5.11
N ASP A 192 -7.36 15.75 -5.39
CA ASP A 192 -6.03 15.43 -4.91
C ASP A 192 -4.95 15.74 -5.96
N ASP A 193 -5.30 15.77 -7.23
CA ASP A 193 -4.42 15.95 -8.39
C ASP A 193 -4.27 17.42 -8.83
N THR A 194 -4.46 18.35 -7.92
CA THR A 194 -4.15 19.75 -8.18
C THR A 194 -2.65 20.01 -8.02
N PRO A 195 -2.03 20.83 -8.90
CA PRO A 195 -0.60 21.13 -8.80
C PRO A 195 -0.19 21.63 -7.41
N ASP A 196 -0.96 22.52 -6.82
CA ASP A 196 -0.68 23.07 -5.48
C ASP A 196 -0.67 22.02 -4.38
N ASN A 197 -1.63 21.07 -4.41
CA ASN A 197 -1.66 19.97 -3.45
C ASN A 197 -0.45 19.05 -3.61
N ILE A 198 -0.15 18.66 -4.85
CA ILE A 198 0.99 17.79 -5.15
C ILE A 198 2.30 18.47 -4.78
N GLU A 199 2.50 19.73 -5.19
CA GLU A 199 3.71 20.48 -4.90
C GLU A 199 3.94 20.64 -3.40
N LYS A 200 2.89 20.97 -2.64
CA LYS A 200 3.00 21.09 -1.20
C LYS A 200 3.38 19.76 -0.53
N ILE A 201 2.77 18.65 -0.92
CA ILE A 201 3.12 17.32 -0.37
C ILE A 201 4.56 16.98 -0.69
N ILE A 202 5.00 17.16 -1.94
CA ILE A 202 6.35 16.86 -2.42
C ILE A 202 7.38 17.74 -1.68
N HIS A 203 7.13 19.05 -1.60
CA HIS A 203 7.99 19.99 -0.87
C HIS A 203 8.16 19.57 0.60
N ASP A 204 7.04 19.36 1.31
CA ASP A 204 7.09 19.05 2.74
C ASP A 204 7.74 17.68 3.00
N ALA A 205 7.44 16.66 2.19
CA ALA A 205 8.05 15.33 2.34
C ALA A 205 9.54 15.34 1.99
N SER A 206 9.96 16.04 0.92
CA SER A 206 11.37 16.15 0.54
C SER A 206 12.21 16.86 1.60
N SER A 207 11.68 17.94 2.18
CA SER A 207 12.34 18.68 3.26
C SER A 207 12.53 17.85 4.54
N LEU A 208 11.74 16.79 4.70
CA LEU A 208 11.79 15.84 5.82
C LEU A 208 12.50 14.52 5.47
N GLY A 209 13.20 14.46 4.36
CA GLY A 209 14.08 13.35 4.01
C GLY A 209 13.54 12.33 3.00
N ALA A 210 12.30 12.45 2.54
CA ALA A 210 11.80 11.60 1.45
C ALA A 210 12.61 11.84 0.16
N LYS A 211 13.00 10.77 -0.53
CA LYS A 211 13.78 10.83 -1.78
C LYS A 211 12.96 10.43 -3.01
N GLU A 212 11.79 9.89 -2.80
CA GLU A 212 10.92 9.42 -3.87
C GLU A 212 9.45 9.66 -3.54
N ALA A 213 8.66 9.85 -4.58
CA ALA A 213 7.20 9.89 -4.53
C ALA A 213 6.61 8.78 -5.38
N VAL A 214 5.61 8.10 -4.86
CA VAL A 214 4.77 7.16 -5.63
C VAL A 214 3.42 7.79 -5.85
N LEU A 215 3.05 7.98 -7.12
CA LEU A 215 1.78 8.59 -7.50
C LEU A 215 0.87 7.58 -8.21
N GLY A 216 -0.44 7.69 -7.97
CA GLY A 216 -1.41 6.85 -8.66
C GLY A 216 -2.84 7.30 -8.45
N TYR A 217 -3.66 7.13 -9.49
CA TYR A 217 -5.09 7.47 -9.42
C TYR A 217 -5.89 6.37 -8.75
N VAL A 218 -7.06 6.74 -8.26
CA VAL A 218 -8.03 5.81 -7.72
C VAL A 218 -8.57 4.89 -8.82
N ILE A 219 -8.79 3.61 -8.45
CA ILE A 219 -9.51 2.64 -9.26
C ILE A 219 -10.68 2.14 -8.42
N LEU A 220 -11.89 2.20 -8.95
CA LEU A 220 -13.11 1.91 -8.21
C LEU A 220 -13.94 0.83 -8.90
N THR A 221 -14.56 -0.03 -8.09
CA THR A 221 -15.69 -0.81 -8.55
C THR A 221 -16.89 0.09 -8.84
N ARG A 222 -17.89 -0.42 -9.57
CA ARG A 222 -19.13 0.31 -9.84
C ARG A 222 -19.78 0.82 -8.54
N ASP A 223 -19.88 -0.04 -7.53
CA ASP A 223 -20.55 0.29 -6.27
C ASP A 223 -19.83 1.39 -5.50
N LEU A 224 -18.48 1.33 -5.44
CA LEU A 224 -17.68 2.41 -4.83
C LEU A 224 -17.80 3.73 -5.61
N LYS A 225 -17.81 3.65 -6.94
CA LYS A 225 -18.01 4.83 -7.77
C LYS A 225 -19.37 5.49 -7.49
N GLU A 226 -20.44 4.70 -7.43
CA GLU A 226 -21.77 5.22 -7.08
C GLU A 226 -21.81 5.75 -5.63
N GLN A 227 -21.13 5.10 -4.69
CA GLN A 227 -21.01 5.62 -3.32
C GLN A 227 -20.32 6.99 -3.29
N LEU A 228 -19.24 7.19 -4.05
CA LEU A 228 -18.55 8.46 -4.12
C LEU A 228 -19.41 9.56 -4.79
N LYS A 229 -20.25 9.21 -5.75
CA LYS A 229 -21.21 10.15 -6.38
C LYS A 229 -22.24 10.72 -5.39
N ASN A 230 -22.58 9.96 -4.37
CA ASN A 230 -23.55 10.39 -3.36
C ASN A 230 -22.99 11.41 -2.35
N ASN A 231 -21.68 11.66 -2.38
CA ASN A 231 -21.04 12.65 -1.54
C ASN A 231 -20.69 13.89 -2.39
N GLU A 232 -21.09 15.07 -1.94
CA GLU A 232 -20.92 16.34 -2.67
C GLU A 232 -19.44 16.61 -3.01
N LEU A 233 -18.54 16.36 -2.06
CA LEU A 233 -17.10 16.55 -2.25
C LEU A 233 -16.52 15.66 -3.35
N THR A 234 -16.96 14.40 -3.43
CA THR A 234 -16.32 13.38 -4.30
C THR A 234 -17.10 13.09 -5.58
N ARG A 235 -18.27 13.68 -5.78
CA ARG A 235 -19.12 13.48 -6.95
C ARG A 235 -18.39 13.72 -8.26
N ALA A 236 -17.78 14.90 -8.40
CA ALA A 236 -17.05 15.26 -9.61
C ALA A 236 -15.86 14.31 -9.89
N SER A 237 -15.17 13.87 -8.84
CA SER A 237 -14.11 12.86 -8.96
C SER A 237 -14.64 11.53 -9.48
N ALA A 238 -15.76 11.06 -8.95
CA ALA A 238 -16.39 9.83 -9.40
C ALA A 238 -16.85 9.91 -10.87
N ASP A 239 -17.37 11.06 -11.30
CA ASP A 239 -17.80 11.27 -12.68
C ASP A 239 -16.60 11.30 -13.66
N ALA A 240 -15.45 11.76 -13.22
CA ALA A 240 -14.21 11.76 -14.02
C ALA A 240 -13.62 10.35 -14.25
N LEU A 241 -14.07 9.32 -13.54
CA LEU A 241 -13.63 7.93 -13.71
C LEU A 241 -14.43 7.26 -14.83
N THR A 242 -14.07 7.52 -16.07
CA THR A 242 -14.83 7.07 -17.25
C THR A 242 -14.22 5.88 -17.97
N GLU A 243 -12.94 5.59 -17.75
CA GLU A 243 -12.26 4.48 -18.41
C GLU A 243 -12.44 3.18 -17.62
N LYS A 244 -12.73 2.10 -18.35
CA LYS A 244 -12.83 0.75 -17.78
C LYS A 244 -11.47 0.07 -17.81
N THR A 245 -11.10 -0.52 -16.69
CA THR A 245 -9.86 -1.29 -16.55
C THR A 245 -10.15 -2.61 -15.82
N SER A 246 -9.30 -3.62 -15.99
CA SER A 246 -9.56 -4.98 -15.50
C SER A 246 -8.41 -5.60 -14.71
N THR A 247 -7.49 -4.82 -14.19
CA THR A 247 -6.17 -5.33 -13.75
C THR A 247 -6.12 -6.13 -12.44
N ILE A 248 -7.02 -5.92 -11.51
CA ILE A 248 -6.88 -6.52 -10.16
C ILE A 248 -7.95 -7.59 -9.85
N SER A 249 -9.06 -7.57 -10.54
CA SER A 249 -10.14 -8.53 -10.33
C SER A 249 -10.90 -8.78 -11.62
N ARG A 250 -11.67 -9.88 -11.67
CA ARG A 250 -12.62 -10.13 -12.77
C ARG A 250 -13.80 -9.14 -12.77
N GLN A 251 -13.78 -8.14 -11.92
CA GLN A 251 -14.81 -7.11 -11.84
C GLN A 251 -14.47 -5.93 -12.75
N GLU A 252 -15.49 -5.28 -13.26
CA GLU A 252 -15.37 -4.04 -13.99
C GLU A 252 -14.89 -2.93 -13.03
N LEU A 253 -13.75 -2.34 -13.33
CA LEU A 253 -13.15 -1.26 -12.57
C LEU A 253 -13.16 0.02 -13.40
N PHE A 254 -13.28 1.15 -12.74
CA PHE A 254 -13.32 2.48 -13.35
C PHE A 254 -12.13 3.30 -12.89
N SER A 255 -11.51 4.00 -13.83
CA SER A 255 -10.36 4.86 -13.60
C SER A 255 -10.43 6.15 -14.44
N VAL A 256 -9.51 7.06 -14.20
CA VAL A 256 -9.29 8.23 -15.04
C VAL A 256 -8.80 7.76 -16.42
N PRO A 257 -9.19 8.40 -17.53
CA PRO A 257 -8.68 8.08 -18.86
C PRO A 257 -7.14 8.09 -18.92
N PHE A 258 -6.58 7.06 -19.55
CA PHE A 258 -5.13 6.83 -19.56
C PHE A 258 -4.33 8.03 -20.06
N ALA A 259 -4.75 8.63 -21.19
CA ALA A 259 -4.08 9.82 -21.72
C ALA A 259 -4.02 10.98 -20.71
N LYS A 260 -5.12 11.21 -19.98
CA LYS A 260 -5.20 12.25 -18.96
C LYS A 260 -4.32 11.93 -17.74
N LYS A 261 -4.22 10.65 -17.35
CA LYS A 261 -3.27 10.22 -16.30
C LYS A 261 -1.83 10.53 -16.70
N VAL A 262 -1.44 10.15 -17.91
CA VAL A 262 -0.07 10.37 -18.41
C VAL A 262 0.25 11.86 -18.47
N GLU A 263 -0.66 12.68 -18.98
CA GLU A 263 -0.52 14.14 -19.00
C GLU A 263 -0.24 14.70 -17.60
N LYS A 264 -1.10 14.38 -16.65
CA LYS A 264 -0.99 14.86 -15.25
C LYS A 264 0.26 14.32 -14.55
N LEU A 265 0.55 13.05 -14.69
CA LEU A 265 1.74 12.45 -14.09
C LEU A 265 3.03 13.05 -14.66
N THR A 266 3.05 13.43 -15.94
CA THR A 266 4.19 14.16 -16.54
C THR A 266 4.37 15.56 -15.93
N GLU A 267 3.29 16.25 -15.61
CA GLU A 267 3.33 17.51 -14.86
C GLU A 267 3.91 17.30 -13.45
N PHE A 268 3.43 16.26 -12.76
CA PHE A 268 3.85 15.97 -11.38
C PHE A 268 5.29 15.44 -11.29
N GLU A 269 5.77 14.74 -12.32
CA GLU A 269 7.18 14.35 -12.41
C GLU A 269 8.11 15.56 -12.40
N LYS A 270 7.74 16.64 -13.12
CA LYS A 270 8.50 17.90 -13.08
C LYS A 270 8.49 18.54 -11.70
N ILE A 271 7.36 18.47 -10.98
CA ILE A 271 7.30 18.92 -9.59
C ILE A 271 8.24 18.08 -8.71
N CYS A 272 8.22 16.75 -8.83
CA CYS A 272 9.16 15.89 -8.10
C CYS A 272 10.61 16.26 -8.39
N GLN A 273 10.98 16.45 -9.66
CA GLN A 273 12.32 16.83 -10.09
C GLN A 273 12.75 18.19 -9.51
N LYS A 274 11.85 19.17 -9.46
CA LYS A 274 12.10 20.49 -8.85
C LYS A 274 12.59 20.39 -7.39
N TYR A 275 12.12 19.40 -6.66
CA TYR A 275 12.49 19.14 -5.26
C TYR A 275 13.50 17.99 -5.08
N GLY A 276 14.16 17.58 -6.16
CA GLY A 276 15.18 16.53 -6.14
C GLY A 276 14.66 15.14 -5.82
N MET A 277 13.35 14.90 -6.02
CA MET A 277 12.71 13.61 -5.77
C MET A 277 12.55 12.81 -7.08
N LYS A 278 12.71 11.50 -6.98
CA LYS A 278 12.30 10.56 -8.04
C LYS A 278 10.79 10.34 -7.98
N MET A 279 10.18 10.06 -9.13
CA MET A 279 8.79 9.66 -9.21
C MET A 279 8.66 8.23 -9.69
N ALA A 280 7.73 7.49 -9.09
CA ALA A 280 7.30 6.19 -9.55
C ALA A 280 5.78 6.10 -9.59
N VAL A 281 5.25 5.17 -10.37
CA VAL A 281 3.83 4.82 -10.43
C VAL A 281 3.62 3.35 -10.06
N CYS A 282 2.39 2.95 -9.79
CA CYS A 282 2.10 1.55 -9.45
C CYS A 282 1.67 0.75 -10.70
N GLY A 283 2.64 0.09 -11.38
CA GLY A 283 2.36 -0.75 -12.55
C GLY A 283 1.63 -2.07 -12.27
N CYS A 284 1.57 -2.52 -11.01
CA CYS A 284 0.77 -3.69 -10.66
C CYS A 284 -0.72 -3.35 -10.49
N LYS A 285 -1.04 -2.11 -10.17
CA LYS A 285 -2.40 -1.60 -10.09
C LYS A 285 -2.96 -1.27 -11.48
N GLU A 286 -2.11 -0.75 -12.36
CA GLU A 286 -2.46 -0.36 -13.74
C GLU A 286 -1.38 -0.83 -14.72
N GLU A 287 -1.62 -1.94 -15.40
CA GLU A 287 -0.63 -2.52 -16.32
C GLU A 287 -0.22 -1.59 -17.46
N GLU A 288 -1.11 -0.71 -17.88
CA GLU A 288 -0.83 0.27 -18.94
C GLU A 288 0.29 1.23 -18.56
N MET A 289 0.49 1.51 -17.27
CA MET A 289 1.60 2.32 -16.80
C MET A 289 2.97 1.71 -17.11
N LYS A 290 3.06 0.39 -17.30
CA LYS A 290 4.28 -0.29 -17.73
C LYS A 290 4.70 0.06 -19.16
N LYS A 291 3.81 0.65 -19.95
CA LYS A 291 4.07 1.11 -21.33
C LYS A 291 4.56 2.55 -21.39
N THR A 292 4.61 3.25 -20.28
CA THR A 292 5.10 4.62 -20.17
C THR A 292 6.59 4.66 -19.84
N SER A 293 7.18 5.85 -19.92
CA SER A 293 8.56 6.10 -19.48
C SER A 293 8.73 6.18 -17.96
N PHE A 294 7.65 6.19 -17.19
CA PHE A 294 7.73 6.29 -15.73
C PHE A 294 8.32 5.01 -15.10
N GLU A 295 9.04 5.17 -13.99
CA GLU A 295 9.36 4.01 -13.14
C GLU A 295 8.05 3.42 -12.59
N TRP A 296 7.75 2.18 -12.95
CA TRP A 296 6.49 1.53 -12.59
C TRP A 296 6.60 0.52 -11.44
N VAL A 297 7.80 0.29 -10.91
CA VAL A 297 8.02 -0.51 -9.71
C VAL A 297 8.06 0.41 -8.50
N CYS A 298 6.95 0.47 -7.78
CA CYS A 298 6.77 1.41 -6.68
C CYS A 298 7.48 1.04 -5.36
N HIS A 299 8.10 -0.14 -5.28
CA HIS A 299 8.92 -0.54 -4.13
C HIS A 299 10.40 -0.66 -4.53
N PRO A 300 11.28 0.23 -4.04
CA PRO A 300 12.70 0.24 -4.42
C PRO A 300 13.43 -1.10 -4.24
N PHE A 301 13.14 -1.87 -3.19
CA PHE A 301 13.73 -3.20 -3.02
C PHE A 301 13.46 -4.13 -4.20
N ASN A 302 12.28 -4.09 -4.76
CA ASN A 302 11.94 -4.90 -5.92
C ASN A 302 12.69 -4.45 -7.19
N ARG A 303 13.04 -3.16 -7.32
CA ARG A 303 13.87 -2.67 -8.43
C ARG A 303 15.29 -3.19 -8.33
N GLN A 304 15.90 -3.03 -7.15
CA GLN A 304 17.28 -3.43 -6.91
C GLN A 304 17.48 -4.94 -7.09
N ARG A 305 16.46 -5.73 -6.80
CA ARG A 305 16.51 -7.18 -6.86
C ARG A 305 15.78 -7.79 -8.05
N ARG A 306 15.33 -6.95 -9.00
CA ARG A 306 14.56 -7.42 -10.16
C ARG A 306 15.28 -8.51 -10.94
N GLU A 307 16.58 -8.39 -11.13
CA GLU A 307 17.42 -9.37 -11.83
C GLU A 307 17.71 -10.62 -10.97
N GLU A 308 17.87 -10.44 -9.67
CA GLU A 308 18.06 -11.54 -8.72
C GLU A 308 16.79 -12.35 -8.48
N LEU A 309 15.63 -11.66 -8.51
CA LEU A 309 14.30 -12.22 -8.24
C LEU A 309 13.59 -12.73 -9.49
N ALA A 310 14.14 -12.49 -10.69
CA ALA A 310 13.67 -13.15 -11.88
C ALA A 310 13.82 -14.65 -11.65
N PRO A 311 12.73 -15.45 -11.67
CA PRO A 311 12.82 -16.87 -11.42
C PRO A 311 13.79 -17.47 -12.45
N LYS A 312 14.88 -18.04 -11.97
CA LYS A 312 15.81 -18.86 -12.78
C LYS A 312 15.16 -20.18 -13.24
N THR A 313 13.95 -20.43 -12.77
CA THR A 313 13.11 -21.57 -13.11
C THR A 313 11.66 -21.10 -13.19
N GLU A 314 10.99 -21.49 -14.25
CA GLU A 314 9.53 -21.40 -14.34
C GLU A 314 8.91 -22.13 -13.14
N PHE A 315 8.42 -21.40 -12.17
CA PHE A 315 7.51 -21.98 -11.20
C PHE A 315 6.26 -22.36 -11.98
N HIS A 316 6.13 -23.64 -12.32
CA HIS A 316 4.84 -24.18 -12.71
C HIS A 316 3.89 -23.88 -11.55
N LEU A 317 3.00 -22.95 -11.78
CA LEU A 317 1.77 -22.81 -11.00
C LEU A 317 1.05 -24.15 -11.19
N GLU A 318 1.22 -25.09 -10.26
CA GLU A 318 0.19 -26.07 -10.06
C GLU A 318 -1.07 -25.27 -9.74
N THR A 319 -1.91 -25.15 -10.74
CA THR A 319 -3.28 -24.69 -10.57
C THR A 319 -3.92 -25.64 -9.57
N ALA A 320 -3.96 -25.22 -8.32
CA ALA A 320 -4.83 -25.87 -7.36
C ALA A 320 -6.23 -25.71 -7.91
N HIS A 321 -6.70 -26.73 -8.60
CA HIS A 321 -8.09 -26.89 -8.93
C HIS A 321 -8.84 -27.00 -7.61
N PHE A 322 -9.46 -25.91 -7.23
CA PHE A 322 -10.45 -25.93 -6.17
C PHE A 322 -11.71 -26.64 -6.74
N GLY A 323 -11.84 -27.92 -6.43
CA GLY A 323 -13.08 -28.66 -6.55
C GLY A 323 -14.11 -28.19 -5.53
#